data_f0298034ba7ca93baf06d59edd8ecdd9
#
_entry.id   f0298034ba7ca93baf06d59edd8ecdd9
#
_cell.length_a   1.000
_cell.length_b   1.000
_cell.length_c   1.000
_cell.angle_alpha   90.00
_cell.angle_beta   90.00
_cell.angle_gamma   90.00
#
_symmetry.space_group_name_H-M   'P 1'
#
loop_
_entity.id
_entity.type
_entity.pdbx_description
1 polymer ?
#
loop_
_entity_poly.entity_id
_entity_poly.type
_entity_poly.pdbx_seq_one_letter_code
_entity_poly.pdbx_strand_id
1 'polypeptide(L)'
;MSPKARRAAGLQGASAALVLTNPPFFEAGKMRLSPNAARAFAHAAPAAAKSDEPFLSRWLHACAALLAPGGRLVVIHRADALAALLAALAGRVGGLRILPVQPRAAEPATRILVAAVKGSRAPLTLLPPLILHEADGRFTALAEDIHRGAALIAL
;
A
#
# COMPACT_ATOMS: atom_id res chain seq x y z
N MET A 1 3.70 -11.81 -8.19
CA MET A 1 3.89 -13.23 -7.80
C MET A 1 2.98 -14.10 -8.64
N SER A 2 3.52 -15.12 -9.32
CA SER A 2 2.73 -16.04 -10.16
C SER A 2 1.80 -16.94 -9.33
N PRO A 3 0.71 -17.52 -9.90
CA PRO A 3 -0.13 -18.48 -9.20
C PRO A 3 0.66 -19.66 -8.64
N LYS A 4 1.68 -20.13 -9.38
CA LYS A 4 2.56 -21.23 -8.95
C LYS A 4 3.41 -20.82 -7.71
N ALA A 5 3.98 -19.61 -7.70
CA ALA A 5 4.76 -19.11 -6.57
C ALA A 5 3.90 -18.90 -5.31
N ARG A 6 2.64 -18.49 -5.46
CA ARG A 6 1.69 -18.38 -4.35
C ARG A 6 1.39 -19.73 -3.72
N ARG A 7 1.10 -20.75 -4.54
CA ARG A 7 0.85 -22.12 -4.05
C ARG A 7 2.06 -22.70 -3.34
N ALA A 8 3.26 -22.49 -3.88
CA ALA A 8 4.52 -22.95 -3.25
C ALA A 8 4.76 -22.28 -1.89
N ALA A 9 4.27 -21.05 -1.69
CA ALA A 9 4.30 -20.35 -0.40
C ALA A 9 3.10 -20.67 0.50
N GLY A 10 2.27 -21.64 0.18
CA GLY A 10 1.06 -22.00 0.95
C GLY A 10 -0.08 -20.98 0.85
N LEU A 11 0.03 -19.98 -0.03
CA LEU A 11 -0.97 -18.93 -0.18
C LEU A 11 -2.05 -19.35 -1.19
N GLN A 12 -3.24 -19.57 -0.69
CA GLN A 12 -4.42 -19.81 -1.53
C GLN A 12 -4.95 -18.46 -2.06
N GLY A 13 -5.33 -18.44 -3.34
CA GLY A 13 -6.01 -17.28 -3.90
C GLY A 13 -7.41 -17.10 -3.29
N ALA A 14 -7.86 -15.87 -3.17
CA ALA A 14 -9.21 -15.52 -2.70
C ALA A 14 -9.56 -16.05 -1.28
N SER A 15 -8.58 -16.15 -0.38
CA SER A 15 -8.78 -16.68 0.98
C SER A 15 -8.51 -15.68 2.10
N ALA A 16 -7.82 -14.56 1.82
CA ALA A 16 -7.46 -13.59 2.84
C ALA A 16 -8.62 -12.66 3.18
N ALA A 17 -8.99 -12.56 4.44
CA ALA A 17 -9.95 -11.56 4.93
C ALA A 17 -9.33 -10.15 4.96
N LEU A 18 -8.01 -10.06 5.16
CA LEU A 18 -7.27 -8.81 5.21
C LEU A 18 -5.90 -8.97 4.55
N VAL A 19 -5.53 -7.98 3.73
CA VAL A 19 -4.18 -7.83 3.20
C VAL A 19 -3.68 -6.44 3.57
N LEU A 20 -2.61 -6.38 4.37
CA LEU A 20 -1.87 -5.16 4.68
C LEU A 20 -0.60 -5.14 3.84
N THR A 21 -0.27 -4.02 3.22
CA THR A 21 0.93 -3.94 2.39
C THR A 21 1.55 -2.55 2.37
N ASN A 22 2.88 -2.55 2.36
CA ASN A 22 3.72 -1.40 2.08
C ASN A 22 4.59 -1.75 0.87
N PRO A 23 4.10 -1.51 -0.36
CA PRO A 23 4.87 -1.81 -1.56
C PRO A 23 6.20 -1.06 -1.56
N PRO A 24 7.31 -1.67 -2.00
CA PRO A 24 8.57 -0.94 -2.13
C PRO A 24 8.44 0.18 -3.16
N PHE A 25 9.07 1.33 -2.88
CA PHE A 25 8.98 2.58 -3.65
C PHE A 25 9.88 2.60 -4.89
N PHE A 26 10.27 1.45 -5.43
CA PHE A 26 11.29 1.37 -6.46
C PHE A 26 10.71 1.60 -7.87
N GLU A 27 11.15 2.70 -8.49
CA GLU A 27 11.21 2.77 -9.95
C GLU A 27 12.52 2.10 -10.40
N ALA A 28 12.41 1.07 -11.22
CA ALA A 28 13.56 0.46 -11.84
C ALA A 28 14.33 1.54 -12.63
N GLY A 29 15.54 1.87 -12.22
CA GLY A 29 16.42 2.83 -12.89
C GLY A 29 16.81 4.07 -12.10
N LYS A 30 16.19 4.39 -10.97
CA LYS A 30 16.47 5.64 -10.21
C LYS A 30 17.22 5.46 -8.89
N MET A 31 17.63 4.25 -8.51
CA MET A 31 18.31 4.03 -7.24
C MET A 31 19.74 3.54 -7.40
N ARG A 32 20.69 4.27 -6.80
CA ARG A 32 22.00 3.70 -6.43
C ARG A 32 21.77 2.77 -5.23
N LEU A 33 21.53 1.50 -5.51
CA LEU A 33 21.53 0.47 -4.47
C LEU A 33 22.96 0.29 -3.96
N SER A 34 23.14 0.15 -2.64
CA SER A 34 24.42 -0.35 -2.14
C SER A 34 24.68 -1.73 -2.75
N PRO A 35 25.93 -2.12 -3.03
CA PRO A 35 26.25 -3.41 -3.68
C PRO A 35 25.65 -4.63 -2.99
N ASN A 36 25.48 -4.58 -1.66
CA ASN A 36 24.86 -5.65 -0.88
C ASN A 36 23.33 -5.69 -1.01
N ALA A 37 22.66 -4.53 -1.06
CA ALA A 37 21.22 -4.46 -1.27
C ALA A 37 20.85 -4.87 -2.70
N ALA A 38 21.65 -4.52 -3.69
CA ALA A 38 21.46 -4.94 -5.08
C ALA A 38 21.56 -6.47 -5.25
N ARG A 39 22.51 -7.13 -4.55
CA ARG A 39 22.63 -8.59 -4.56
C ARG A 39 21.46 -9.27 -3.86
N ALA A 40 21.05 -8.80 -2.69
CA ALA A 40 19.90 -9.34 -1.97
C ALA A 40 18.62 -9.23 -2.79
N PHE A 41 18.44 -8.13 -3.53
CA PHE A 41 17.29 -7.92 -4.41
C PHE A 41 17.34 -8.79 -5.67
N ALA A 42 18.51 -8.98 -6.26
CA ALA A 42 18.69 -9.85 -7.43
C ALA A 42 18.43 -11.33 -7.10
N HIS A 43 18.72 -11.77 -5.87
CA HIS A 43 18.44 -13.13 -5.42
C HIS A 43 16.98 -13.32 -4.95
N ALA A 44 16.31 -12.26 -4.50
CA ALA A 44 14.91 -12.30 -4.06
C ALA A 44 13.92 -12.03 -5.20
N ALA A 45 14.34 -11.39 -6.28
CA ALA A 45 13.50 -11.19 -7.44
C ALA A 45 13.44 -12.50 -8.26
N PRO A 46 12.28 -13.17 -8.36
CA PRO A 46 12.13 -14.21 -9.38
C PRO A 46 12.42 -13.55 -10.72
N ALA A 47 13.13 -14.27 -11.61
CA ALA A 47 13.50 -13.83 -12.95
C ALA A 47 12.37 -13.00 -13.53
N ALA A 48 12.62 -11.70 -13.73
CA ALA A 48 11.60 -10.76 -14.15
C ALA A 48 11.02 -11.24 -15.46
N ALA A 49 9.81 -11.79 -15.42
CA ALA A 49 9.00 -11.91 -16.61
C ALA A 49 9.00 -10.51 -17.23
N LYS A 50 9.41 -10.38 -18.47
CA LYS A 50 9.36 -9.16 -19.28
C LYS A 50 7.87 -8.77 -19.42
N SER A 51 7.33 -8.09 -18.42
CA SER A 51 5.98 -7.55 -18.49
C SER A 51 6.15 -6.03 -18.49
N ASP A 52 5.56 -5.37 -19.47
CA ASP A 52 5.52 -3.91 -19.57
C ASP A 52 4.68 -3.27 -18.45
N GLU A 53 4.04 -4.09 -17.63
CA GLU A 53 3.21 -3.63 -16.52
C GLU A 53 4.08 -3.09 -15.37
N PRO A 54 3.80 -1.86 -14.86
CA PRO A 54 4.51 -1.27 -13.74
C PRO A 54 4.55 -2.18 -12.50
N PHE A 55 5.65 -2.16 -11.76
CA PHE A 55 5.84 -2.99 -10.56
C PHE A 55 4.71 -2.83 -9.54
N LEU A 56 4.29 -1.58 -9.27
CA LEU A 56 3.20 -1.28 -8.34
C LEU A 56 1.89 -1.96 -8.75
N SER A 57 1.54 -1.91 -10.04
CA SER A 57 0.33 -2.57 -10.57
C SER A 57 0.38 -4.07 -10.32
N ARG A 58 1.48 -4.72 -10.71
CA ARG A 58 1.65 -6.18 -10.48
C ARG A 58 1.57 -6.56 -9.01
N TRP A 59 2.13 -5.70 -8.13
CA TRP A 59 2.07 -5.91 -6.68
C TRP A 59 0.64 -5.84 -6.17
N LEU A 60 -0.09 -4.78 -6.51
CA LEU A 60 -1.48 -4.57 -6.07
C LEU A 60 -2.44 -5.59 -6.67
N HIS A 61 -2.22 -6.02 -7.92
CA HIS A 61 -2.97 -7.11 -8.54
C HIS A 61 -2.78 -8.43 -7.76
N ALA A 62 -1.55 -8.72 -7.32
CA ALA A 62 -1.29 -9.90 -6.50
C ALA A 62 -2.00 -9.79 -5.14
N CYS A 63 -1.97 -8.63 -4.48
CA CYS A 63 -2.69 -8.38 -3.24
C CYS A 63 -4.21 -8.57 -3.40
N ALA A 64 -4.80 -7.97 -4.43
CA ALA A 64 -6.23 -8.10 -4.71
C ALA A 64 -6.65 -9.55 -5.04
N ALA A 65 -5.76 -10.33 -5.66
CA ALA A 65 -6.01 -11.74 -5.96
C ALA A 65 -5.99 -12.65 -4.72
N LEU A 66 -5.33 -12.24 -3.64
CA LEU A 66 -5.33 -12.97 -2.37
C LEU A 66 -6.61 -12.77 -1.56
N LEU A 67 -7.29 -11.63 -1.73
CA LEU A 67 -8.48 -11.28 -0.96
C LEU A 67 -9.64 -12.24 -1.27
N ALA A 68 -10.29 -12.70 -0.22
CA ALA A 68 -11.63 -13.29 -0.31
C ALA A 68 -12.67 -12.26 -0.76
N PRO A 69 -13.83 -12.67 -1.29
CA PRO A 69 -14.96 -11.74 -1.47
C PRO A 69 -15.29 -11.02 -0.15
N GLY A 70 -15.45 -9.70 -0.19
CA GLY A 70 -15.62 -8.87 1.02
C GLY A 70 -14.32 -8.62 1.82
N GLY A 71 -13.21 -9.25 1.45
CA GLY A 71 -11.91 -9.04 2.09
C GLY A 71 -11.38 -7.61 1.89
N ARG A 72 -10.61 -7.12 2.85
CA ARG A 72 -10.10 -5.75 2.92
C ARG A 72 -8.63 -5.67 2.49
N LEU A 73 -8.32 -4.68 1.68
CA LEU A 73 -6.95 -4.27 1.35
C LEU A 73 -6.63 -2.99 2.11
N VAL A 74 -5.47 -2.92 2.73
CA VAL A 74 -4.92 -1.66 3.25
C VAL A 74 -3.51 -1.49 2.71
N VAL A 75 -3.27 -0.36 2.06
CA VAL A 75 -1.99 0.00 1.44
C VAL A 75 -1.49 1.29 2.05
N ILE A 76 -0.24 1.32 2.48
CA ILE A 76 0.49 2.58 2.71
C ILE A 76 1.44 2.83 1.56
N HIS A 77 1.46 4.06 1.03
CA HIS A 77 2.38 4.43 -0.05
C HIS A 77 2.69 5.94 -0.03
N ARG A 78 3.58 6.37 -0.93
CA ARG A 78 3.84 7.80 -1.16
C ARG A 78 2.60 8.47 -1.74
N ALA A 79 2.35 9.72 -1.36
CA ALA A 79 1.19 10.47 -1.84
C ALA A 79 1.25 10.77 -3.35
N ASP A 80 2.44 11.00 -3.91
CA ASP A 80 2.66 11.25 -5.34
C ASP A 80 2.34 10.04 -6.25
N ALA A 81 2.27 8.83 -5.69
CA ALA A 81 1.90 7.62 -6.41
C ALA A 81 0.37 7.34 -6.38
N LEU A 82 -0.46 8.22 -5.80
CA LEU A 82 -1.89 7.99 -5.64
C LEU A 82 -2.59 7.65 -6.96
N ALA A 83 -2.32 8.40 -8.03
CA ALA A 83 -2.95 8.17 -9.34
C ALA A 83 -2.63 6.76 -9.88
N ALA A 84 -1.37 6.33 -9.81
CA ALA A 84 -0.94 5.00 -10.23
C ALA A 84 -1.56 3.88 -9.38
N LEU A 85 -1.69 4.12 -8.06
CA LEU A 85 -2.31 3.19 -7.14
C LEU A 85 -3.81 3.01 -7.44
N LEU A 86 -4.54 4.11 -7.66
CA LEU A 86 -5.95 4.07 -8.02
C LEU A 86 -6.18 3.35 -9.35
N ALA A 87 -5.36 3.64 -10.37
CA ALA A 87 -5.41 2.96 -11.66
C ALA A 87 -5.19 1.45 -11.53
N ALA A 88 -4.22 1.03 -10.71
CA ALA A 88 -3.94 -0.39 -10.46
C ALA A 88 -5.07 -1.11 -9.71
N LEU A 89 -5.82 -0.42 -8.86
CA LEU A 89 -6.91 -0.99 -8.07
C LEU A 89 -8.26 -0.99 -8.81
N ALA A 90 -8.40 -0.18 -9.88
CA ALA A 90 -9.64 -0.03 -10.65
C ALA A 90 -10.19 -1.39 -11.12
N GLY A 91 -11.50 -1.60 -10.95
CA GLY A 91 -12.20 -2.83 -11.33
C GLY A 91 -11.86 -4.08 -10.49
N ARG A 92 -10.98 -3.98 -9.50
CA ARG A 92 -10.55 -5.11 -8.65
C ARG A 92 -11.10 -5.04 -7.23
N VAL A 93 -11.21 -3.84 -6.72
CA VAL A 93 -11.74 -3.50 -5.40
C VAL A 93 -12.57 -2.23 -5.52
N GLY A 94 -13.39 -1.94 -4.51
CA GLY A 94 -14.17 -0.71 -4.43
C GLY A 94 -14.31 -0.22 -2.99
N GLY A 95 -15.15 0.79 -2.77
CA GLY A 95 -15.29 1.41 -1.46
C GLY A 95 -13.97 1.95 -0.93
N LEU A 96 -13.18 2.58 -1.82
CA LEU A 96 -11.87 3.11 -1.46
C LEU A 96 -12.01 4.23 -0.43
N ARG A 97 -11.24 4.15 0.64
CA ARG A 97 -11.10 5.20 1.65
C ARG A 97 -9.65 5.65 1.66
N ILE A 98 -9.42 6.93 1.39
CA ILE A 98 -8.08 7.50 1.26
C ILE A 98 -7.85 8.45 2.43
N LEU A 99 -6.85 8.14 3.25
CA LEU A 99 -6.41 8.96 4.37
C LEU A 99 -5.05 9.57 4.02
N PRO A 100 -4.96 10.89 3.79
CA PRO A 100 -3.69 11.57 3.65
C PRO A 100 -2.92 11.56 4.98
N VAL A 101 -1.60 11.41 4.94
CA VAL A 101 -0.73 11.54 6.09
C VAL A 101 0.21 12.72 5.87
N GLN A 102 0.03 13.76 6.68
CA GLN A 102 0.76 15.01 6.62
C GLN A 102 1.83 15.06 7.70
N PRO A 103 3.05 15.50 7.40
CA PRO A 103 4.05 15.77 8.42
C PRO A 103 3.56 16.81 9.42
N ARG A 104 3.01 17.94 8.95
CA ARG A 104 2.37 19.03 9.72
C ARG A 104 1.12 19.53 9.02
N ALA A 105 0.24 20.22 9.75
CA ALA A 105 -1.06 20.69 9.25
C ALA A 105 -0.96 21.59 7.99
N ALA A 106 0.09 22.38 7.87
CA ALA A 106 0.30 23.29 6.73
C ALA A 106 1.13 22.66 5.59
N GLU A 107 1.55 21.42 5.72
CA GLU A 107 2.42 20.76 4.75
C GLU A 107 1.63 19.77 3.88
N PRO A 108 2.02 19.56 2.61
CA PRO A 108 1.43 18.53 1.77
C PRO A 108 1.58 17.13 2.37
N ALA A 109 0.61 16.27 2.11
CA ALA A 109 0.72 14.86 2.50
C ALA A 109 1.90 14.20 1.79
N THR A 110 2.74 13.50 2.54
CA THR A 110 3.88 12.74 2.01
C THR A 110 3.56 11.26 1.86
N ARG A 111 2.56 10.77 2.60
CA ARG A 111 2.06 9.39 2.53
C ARG A 111 0.54 9.40 2.43
N ILE A 112 0.03 8.29 1.97
CA ILE A 112 -1.40 7.96 1.95
C ILE A 112 -1.61 6.57 2.52
N LEU A 113 -2.69 6.41 3.26
CA LEU A 113 -3.26 5.10 3.55
C LEU A 113 -4.49 4.93 2.66
N VAL A 114 -4.59 3.81 1.97
CA VAL A 114 -5.73 3.48 1.12
C VAL A 114 -6.31 2.17 1.59
N ALA A 115 -7.54 2.20 2.08
CA ALA A 115 -8.33 1.01 2.34
C ALA A 115 -9.29 0.75 1.19
N ALA A 116 -9.58 -0.52 0.91
CA ALA A 116 -10.52 -0.93 -0.13
C ALA A 116 -11.14 -2.29 0.20
N VAL A 117 -12.26 -2.62 -0.40
CA VAL A 117 -12.97 -3.88 -0.16
C VAL A 117 -13.20 -4.61 -1.49
N LYS A 118 -12.86 -5.90 -1.53
CA LYS A 118 -13.06 -6.72 -2.72
C LYS A 118 -14.53 -6.95 -2.99
N GLY A 119 -14.96 -6.62 -4.22
CA GLY A 119 -16.36 -6.76 -4.66
C GLY A 119 -17.28 -5.62 -4.22
N SER A 120 -16.79 -4.64 -3.45
CA SER A 120 -17.57 -3.45 -3.11
C SER A 120 -17.81 -2.57 -4.35
N ARG A 121 -18.99 -1.92 -4.38
CA ARG A 121 -19.37 -0.89 -5.35
C ARG A 121 -19.60 0.48 -4.69
N ALA A 122 -19.26 0.59 -3.39
CA ALA A 122 -19.36 1.85 -2.68
C ALA A 122 -18.45 2.92 -3.31
N PRO A 123 -18.83 4.20 -3.25
CA PRO A 123 -18.02 5.28 -3.79
C PRO A 123 -16.71 5.44 -3.03
N LEU A 124 -15.76 6.12 -3.67
CA LEU A 124 -14.52 6.55 -3.04
C LEU A 124 -14.80 7.66 -2.02
N THR A 125 -14.11 7.62 -0.89
CA THR A 125 -14.17 8.63 0.17
C THR A 125 -12.77 9.15 0.47
N LEU A 126 -12.60 10.47 0.49
CA LEU A 126 -11.43 11.13 1.03
C LEU A 126 -11.68 11.41 2.52
N LEU A 127 -10.76 10.97 3.35
CA LEU A 127 -10.84 11.18 4.80
C LEU A 127 -10.06 12.44 5.20
N PRO A 128 -10.38 13.06 6.35
CA PRO A 128 -9.53 14.09 6.93
C PRO A 128 -8.10 13.57 7.10
N PRO A 129 -7.08 14.43 6.95
CA PRO A 129 -5.70 13.99 7.04
C PRO A 129 -5.30 13.60 8.47
N LEU A 130 -4.42 12.61 8.59
CA LEU A 130 -3.67 12.35 9.81
C LEU A 130 -2.44 13.27 9.83
N ILE A 131 -2.39 14.16 10.81
CA ILE A 131 -1.28 15.07 11.04
C ILE A 131 -0.34 14.42 12.04
N LEU A 132 0.95 14.26 11.69
CA LEU A 132 1.91 13.56 12.52
C LEU A 132 2.52 14.44 13.62
N HIS A 133 2.86 15.70 13.28
CA HIS A 133 3.59 16.58 14.18
C HIS A 133 2.91 17.93 14.35
N GLU A 134 3.05 18.46 15.53
CA GLU A 134 2.75 19.85 15.88
C GLU A 134 3.79 20.81 15.24
N ALA A 135 3.55 22.10 15.33
CA ALA A 135 4.45 23.11 14.80
C ALA A 135 5.87 23.07 15.43
N ASP A 136 5.97 22.65 16.69
CA ASP A 136 7.22 22.50 17.43
C ASP A 136 7.96 21.17 17.15
N GLY A 137 7.40 20.31 16.31
CA GLY A 137 8.01 19.04 15.90
C GLY A 137 7.68 17.83 16.80
N ARG A 138 6.96 18.01 17.91
CA ARG A 138 6.44 16.89 18.71
C ARG A 138 5.34 16.16 17.94
N PHE A 139 5.12 14.89 18.25
CA PHE A 139 3.95 14.17 17.72
C PHE A 139 2.66 14.84 18.21
N THR A 140 1.62 14.87 17.34
CA THR A 140 0.26 15.19 17.79
C THR A 140 -0.23 14.13 18.77
N ALA A 141 -1.16 14.49 19.66
CA ALA A 141 -1.72 13.55 20.63
C ALA A 141 -2.24 12.28 19.94
N LEU A 142 -2.96 12.41 18.83
CA LEU A 142 -3.47 11.27 18.06
C LEU A 142 -2.34 10.41 17.48
N ALA A 143 -1.29 11.03 16.92
CA ALA A 143 -0.15 10.28 16.37
C ALA A 143 0.61 9.54 17.46
N GLU A 144 0.77 10.14 18.63
CA GLU A 144 1.37 9.51 19.81
C GLU A 144 0.55 8.31 20.30
N ASP A 145 -0.78 8.47 20.41
CA ASP A 145 -1.69 7.40 20.83
C ASP A 145 -1.70 6.23 19.83
N ILE A 146 -1.68 6.51 18.52
CA ILE A 146 -1.53 5.48 17.49
C ILE A 146 -0.19 4.75 17.65
N HIS A 147 0.90 5.50 17.87
CA HIS A 147 2.23 4.93 18.03
C HIS A 147 2.33 3.99 19.25
N ARG A 148 1.64 4.34 20.34
CA ARG A 148 1.54 3.52 21.55
C ARG A 148 0.51 2.40 21.48
N GLY A 149 -0.29 2.33 20.40
CA GLY A 149 -1.39 1.38 20.27
C GLY A 149 -2.62 1.74 21.13
N ALA A 150 -2.69 2.96 21.65
CA ALA A 150 -3.83 3.47 22.43
C ALA A 150 -4.98 3.98 21.52
N ALA A 151 -4.71 4.29 20.26
CA ALA A 151 -5.71 4.65 19.27
C ALA A 151 -5.55 3.85 17.97
N LEU A 152 -6.64 3.74 17.21
CA LEU A 152 -6.68 3.07 15.93
C LEU A 152 -6.93 4.08 14.81
N ILE A 153 -6.36 3.81 13.63
CA ILE A 153 -6.67 4.57 12.42
C ILE A 153 -7.99 4.06 11.86
N ALA A 154 -9.00 4.93 11.79
CA ALA A 154 -10.31 4.62 11.22
C ALA A 154 -10.26 4.65 9.69
N LEU A 155 -10.06 3.49 9.06
CA LEU A 155 -10.01 3.28 7.61
C LEU A 155 -11.20 2.45 7.11
#